data_f90d988de7063f72cc643263dea19e42
#
_entry.id   f90d988de7063f72cc643263dea19e42
#
_cell.length_a   1.000
_cell.length_b   1.000
_cell.length_c   1.000
_cell.angle_alpha   90.00
_cell.angle_beta   90.00
_cell.angle_gamma   90.00
#
_symmetry.space_group_name_H-M   'P 1'
#
loop_
_entity.id
_entity.type
_entity.pdbx_description
1 polymer ?
#
loop_
_entity_poly.entity_id
_entity_poly.type
_entity_poly.pdbx_seq_one_letter_code
_entity_poly.pdbx_strand_id
1 'polypeptide(L)'
;MTGRPAPGVLPPTLRAPLGLVAVFAALVVVVLGVRYADDGKPGLVDGWVQPAVDGVRPPWRQVALVLDFLGEPAGSVLPVVATVAGCLLLRRPRLAVLGVAGAGLTVGATTLLKHLAGRTIHGGYLSYPSGHTAFATALALVVALLVSGRLGLGGTAGTLLVLAAALVAGAAMGWAEVALGAHYPTDVLGGWCTALAVIPPTAWLVDRLAEHR
;
A
#
# COMPACT_ATOMS: atom_id res chain seq x y z
N MET A 1 -19.93 34.70 -0.10
CA MET A 1 -19.02 33.91 0.72
C MET A 1 -18.07 33.18 -0.25
N THR A 2 -16.91 33.75 -0.54
CA THR A 2 -15.89 33.13 -1.38
C THR A 2 -15.16 32.06 -0.57
N GLY A 3 -15.71 30.85 -0.59
CA GLY A 3 -15.11 29.73 0.09
C GLY A 3 -13.73 29.44 -0.54
N ARG A 4 -12.67 29.45 0.27
CA ARG A 4 -11.34 28.96 -0.18
C ARG A 4 -11.51 27.56 -0.75
N PRO A 5 -10.98 27.28 -1.95
CA PRO A 5 -11.04 25.93 -2.51
C PRO A 5 -10.44 24.93 -1.53
N ALA A 6 -11.07 23.77 -1.41
CA ALA A 6 -10.57 22.70 -0.54
C ALA A 6 -9.13 22.33 -0.93
N PRO A 7 -8.20 22.21 0.04
CA PRO A 7 -6.79 21.93 -0.25
C PRO A 7 -6.64 20.64 -1.03
N GLY A 8 -5.74 20.65 -2.03
CA GLY A 8 -5.43 19.48 -2.83
C GLY A 8 -4.91 18.30 -1.98
N VAL A 9 -5.07 17.12 -2.54
CA VAL A 9 -4.56 15.85 -1.96
C VAL A 9 -3.07 15.73 -2.17
N LEU A 10 -2.62 16.03 -3.40
CA LEU A 10 -1.23 15.88 -3.82
C LEU A 10 -0.59 17.25 -4.05
N PRO A 11 0.21 17.76 -3.08
CA PRO A 11 0.93 19.01 -3.26
C PRO A 11 1.74 19.03 -4.54
N PRO A 12 1.78 20.16 -5.28
CA PRO A 12 2.52 20.27 -6.54
C PRO A 12 3.97 19.83 -6.47
N THR A 13 4.64 20.11 -5.34
CA THR A 13 6.04 19.76 -5.07
C THR A 13 6.28 18.26 -4.92
N LEU A 14 5.23 17.48 -4.63
CA LEU A 14 5.32 16.02 -4.49
C LEU A 14 4.92 15.28 -5.78
N ARG A 15 4.33 15.95 -6.77
CA ARG A 15 3.82 15.30 -7.99
C ARG A 15 4.90 14.60 -8.78
N ALA A 16 6.01 15.29 -9.05
CA ALA A 16 7.10 14.72 -9.85
C ALA A 16 7.81 13.56 -9.12
N PRO A 17 8.29 13.72 -7.87
CA PRO A 17 8.99 12.63 -7.19
C PRO A 17 8.10 11.41 -6.95
N LEU A 18 6.84 11.59 -6.51
CA LEU A 18 5.93 10.46 -6.31
C LEU A 18 5.46 9.85 -7.64
N GLY A 19 5.36 10.64 -8.70
CA GLY A 19 5.11 10.13 -10.06
C GLY A 19 6.24 9.22 -10.56
N LEU A 20 7.50 9.62 -10.37
CA LEU A 20 8.65 8.77 -10.70
C LEU A 20 8.66 7.48 -9.86
N VAL A 21 8.40 7.57 -8.56
CA VAL A 21 8.27 6.41 -7.69
C VAL A 21 7.16 5.47 -8.18
N ALA A 22 6.00 6.02 -8.58
CA ALA A 22 4.90 5.21 -9.07
C ALA A 22 5.25 4.45 -10.36
N VAL A 23 5.94 5.10 -11.30
CA VAL A 23 6.39 4.44 -12.55
C VAL A 23 7.40 3.34 -12.24
N PHE A 24 8.41 3.62 -11.40
CA PHE A 24 9.38 2.60 -10.99
C PHE A 24 8.73 1.42 -10.26
N ALA A 25 7.81 1.71 -9.33
CA ALA A 25 7.07 0.69 -8.60
C ALA A 25 6.22 -0.18 -9.53
N ALA A 26 5.52 0.42 -10.51
CA ALA A 26 4.77 -0.32 -11.52
C ALA A 26 5.69 -1.25 -12.34
N LEU A 27 6.88 -0.77 -12.72
CA LEU A 27 7.86 -1.61 -13.41
C LEU A 27 8.28 -2.80 -12.55
N VAL A 28 8.58 -2.60 -11.27
CA VAL A 28 8.92 -3.70 -10.33
C VAL A 28 7.78 -4.71 -10.24
N VAL A 29 6.52 -4.25 -10.12
CA VAL A 29 5.34 -5.14 -10.09
C VAL A 29 5.28 -6.00 -11.34
N VAL A 30 5.45 -5.41 -12.52
CA VAL A 30 5.41 -6.16 -13.80
C VAL A 30 6.56 -7.14 -13.89
N VAL A 31 7.79 -6.72 -13.58
CA VAL A 31 8.98 -7.58 -13.65
C VAL A 31 8.85 -8.79 -12.71
N LEU A 32 8.43 -8.58 -11.46
CA LEU A 32 8.22 -9.67 -10.52
C LEU A 32 7.05 -10.57 -10.94
N GLY A 33 5.94 -9.99 -11.42
CA GLY A 33 4.80 -10.75 -11.91
C GLY A 33 5.16 -11.68 -13.08
N VAL A 34 5.92 -11.16 -14.05
CA VAL A 34 6.41 -11.97 -15.19
C VAL A 34 7.46 -13.00 -14.74
N ARG A 35 8.38 -12.59 -13.84
CA ARG A 35 9.47 -13.47 -13.36
C ARG A 35 8.96 -14.70 -12.61
N TYR A 36 7.85 -14.54 -11.87
CA TYR A 36 7.25 -15.59 -11.04
C TYR A 36 5.91 -16.09 -11.58
N ALA A 37 5.59 -15.81 -12.85
CA ALA A 37 4.35 -16.28 -13.47
C ALA A 37 4.23 -17.81 -13.37
N ASP A 38 3.08 -18.27 -12.89
CA ASP A 38 2.74 -19.71 -12.72
C ASP A 38 3.73 -20.50 -11.84
N ASP A 39 4.56 -19.80 -11.06
CA ASP A 39 5.52 -20.46 -10.16
C ASP A 39 4.86 -20.75 -8.79
N GLY A 40 5.10 -21.95 -8.27
CA GLY A 40 4.61 -22.40 -6.96
C GLY A 40 5.73 -22.56 -5.91
N LYS A 41 6.95 -22.08 -6.20
CA LYS A 41 8.13 -22.26 -5.35
C LYS A 41 8.72 -20.92 -4.92
N PRO A 42 9.43 -20.90 -3.76
CA PRO A 42 10.17 -19.72 -3.35
C PRO A 42 11.30 -19.43 -4.36
N GLY A 43 11.42 -18.16 -4.73
CA GLY A 43 12.56 -17.69 -5.52
C GLY A 43 13.85 -17.60 -4.68
N LEU A 44 14.96 -17.21 -5.31
CA LEU A 44 16.26 -17.09 -4.63
C LEU A 44 16.21 -16.13 -3.44
N VAL A 45 15.62 -14.95 -3.64
CA VAL A 45 15.46 -13.94 -2.56
C VAL A 45 14.54 -14.45 -1.47
N ASP A 46 13.45 -15.14 -1.83
CA ASP A 46 12.53 -15.74 -0.88
C ASP A 46 13.22 -16.77 0.01
N GLY A 47 14.05 -17.63 -0.60
CA GLY A 47 14.83 -18.65 0.11
C GLY A 47 15.89 -18.09 1.09
N TRP A 48 16.33 -16.84 0.90
CA TRP A 48 17.26 -16.19 1.82
C TRP A 48 16.51 -15.48 2.98
N VAL A 49 15.39 -14.84 2.70
CA VAL A 49 14.67 -13.99 3.67
C VAL A 49 13.70 -14.80 4.51
N GLN A 50 12.94 -15.70 3.91
CA GLN A 50 11.89 -16.45 4.58
C GLN A 50 12.38 -17.23 5.82
N PRO A 51 13.51 -17.97 5.79
CA PRO A 51 13.97 -18.72 6.96
C PRO A 51 14.33 -17.85 8.16
N ALA A 52 14.64 -16.57 7.94
CA ALA A 52 14.98 -15.63 9.02
C ALA A 52 13.75 -15.12 9.79
N VAL A 53 12.55 -15.22 9.19
CA VAL A 53 11.31 -14.67 9.75
C VAL A 53 10.19 -15.70 9.91
N ASP A 54 10.32 -16.86 9.30
CA ASP A 54 9.33 -17.95 9.38
C ASP A 54 9.26 -18.56 10.78
N GLY A 55 8.05 -19.04 11.15
CA GLY A 55 7.85 -19.79 12.39
C GLY A 55 8.00 -18.95 13.66
N VAL A 56 7.70 -17.65 13.62
CA VAL A 56 7.74 -16.79 14.81
C VAL A 56 6.88 -17.31 15.96
N ARG A 57 7.43 -17.20 17.18
CA ARG A 57 6.79 -17.63 18.42
C ARG A 57 6.17 -16.45 19.18
N PRO A 58 5.28 -16.71 20.18
CA PRO A 58 4.82 -15.68 21.09
C PRO A 58 5.97 -14.89 21.74
N PRO A 59 5.82 -13.56 21.93
CA PRO A 59 4.62 -12.75 21.63
C PRO A 59 4.51 -12.29 20.15
N TRP A 60 5.53 -12.45 19.34
CA TRP A 60 5.59 -11.92 17.98
C TRP A 60 4.56 -12.54 17.04
N ARG A 61 4.22 -13.83 17.29
CA ARG A 61 3.15 -14.49 16.53
C ARG A 61 1.80 -13.80 16.72
N GLN A 62 1.47 -13.34 17.94
CA GLN A 62 0.24 -12.58 18.20
C GLN A 62 0.26 -11.22 17.52
N VAL A 63 1.42 -10.55 17.49
CA VAL A 63 1.57 -9.29 16.73
C VAL A 63 1.32 -9.52 15.25
N ALA A 64 1.90 -10.57 14.67
CA ALA A 64 1.68 -10.90 13.26
C ALA A 64 0.21 -11.19 12.97
N LEU A 65 -0.49 -11.97 13.82
CA LEU A 65 -1.91 -12.26 13.68
C LEU A 65 -2.81 -11.01 13.79
N VAL A 66 -2.45 -10.04 14.62
CA VAL A 66 -3.19 -8.77 14.71
C VAL A 66 -2.99 -7.94 13.45
N LEU A 67 -1.77 -7.88 12.92
CA LEU A 67 -1.50 -7.17 11.68
C LEU A 67 -2.22 -7.81 10.50
N ASP A 68 -2.14 -9.13 10.36
CA ASP A 68 -2.85 -9.91 9.36
C ASP A 68 -4.36 -9.66 9.41
N PHE A 69 -4.97 -9.78 10.60
CA PHE A 69 -6.40 -9.49 10.79
C PHE A 69 -6.78 -8.08 10.32
N LEU A 70 -5.94 -7.07 10.53
CA LEU A 70 -6.22 -5.71 10.05
C LEU A 70 -6.20 -5.58 8.51
N GLY A 71 -5.63 -6.54 7.81
CA GLY A 71 -5.69 -6.66 6.34
C GLY A 71 -6.85 -7.51 5.83
N GLU A 72 -7.43 -8.36 6.66
CA GLU A 72 -8.60 -9.19 6.34
C GLU A 72 -9.86 -8.34 6.12
N PRO A 73 -10.86 -8.82 5.32
CA PRO A 73 -12.05 -8.02 5.00
C PRO A 73 -12.77 -7.45 6.23
N ALA A 74 -12.91 -8.23 7.30
CA ALA A 74 -13.57 -7.76 8.53
C ALA A 74 -12.70 -6.76 9.32
N GLY A 75 -11.42 -7.05 9.47
CA GLY A 75 -10.48 -6.21 10.23
C GLY A 75 -10.14 -4.92 9.51
N SER A 76 -10.10 -4.91 8.17
CA SER A 76 -9.75 -3.75 7.34
C SER A 76 -10.74 -2.59 7.45
N VAL A 77 -11.98 -2.85 7.88
CA VAL A 77 -12.98 -1.80 8.14
C VAL A 77 -12.47 -0.79 9.17
N LEU A 78 -11.79 -1.27 10.23
CA LEU A 78 -11.31 -0.40 11.30
C LEU A 78 -10.28 0.64 10.81
N PRO A 79 -9.17 0.27 10.17
CA PRO A 79 -8.19 1.25 9.69
C PRO A 79 -8.74 2.14 8.57
N VAL A 80 -9.65 1.64 7.72
CA VAL A 80 -10.31 2.48 6.71
C VAL A 80 -11.18 3.53 7.38
N VAL A 81 -12.06 3.14 8.30
CA VAL A 81 -12.94 4.06 9.04
C VAL A 81 -12.11 5.08 9.82
N ALA A 82 -11.06 4.65 10.52
CA ALA A 82 -10.17 5.55 11.25
C ALA A 82 -9.50 6.58 10.31
N THR A 83 -9.01 6.14 9.16
CA THR A 83 -8.38 7.03 8.16
C THR A 83 -9.39 8.04 7.61
N VAL A 84 -10.58 7.57 7.21
CA VAL A 84 -11.64 8.43 6.66
C VAL A 84 -12.13 9.42 7.72
N ALA A 85 -12.41 8.97 8.93
CA ALA A 85 -12.83 9.83 10.02
C ALA A 85 -11.77 10.88 10.34
N GLY A 86 -10.50 10.50 10.44
CA GLY A 86 -9.37 11.42 10.63
C GLY A 86 -9.30 12.48 9.53
N CYS A 87 -9.44 12.07 8.27
CA CYS A 87 -9.46 13.01 7.15
C CYS A 87 -10.65 13.99 7.23
N LEU A 88 -11.86 13.51 7.58
CA LEU A 88 -13.06 14.35 7.67
C LEU A 88 -12.99 15.29 8.87
N LEU A 89 -12.58 14.82 10.04
CA LEU A 89 -12.37 15.63 11.25
C LEU A 89 -11.35 16.76 11.01
N LEU A 90 -10.32 16.46 10.23
CA LEU A 90 -9.31 17.44 9.82
C LEU A 90 -9.71 18.27 8.58
N ARG A 91 -10.99 18.17 8.16
CA ARG A 91 -11.56 18.92 7.02
C ARG A 91 -10.80 18.71 5.71
N ARG A 92 -10.42 17.46 5.43
CA ARG A 92 -9.73 17.04 4.20
C ARG A 92 -10.56 15.99 3.42
N PRO A 93 -11.77 16.35 2.92
CA PRO A 93 -12.68 15.37 2.31
C PRO A 93 -12.10 14.67 1.06
N ARG A 94 -11.27 15.36 0.27
CA ARG A 94 -10.60 14.73 -0.88
C ARG A 94 -9.66 13.59 -0.46
N LEU A 95 -8.97 13.73 0.68
CA LEU A 95 -8.15 12.64 1.25
C LEU A 95 -9.01 11.50 1.79
N ALA A 96 -10.20 11.77 2.32
CA ALA A 96 -11.14 10.72 2.70
C ALA A 96 -11.59 9.91 1.46
N VAL A 97 -11.87 10.59 0.34
CA VAL A 97 -12.17 9.92 -0.95
C VAL A 97 -10.98 9.07 -1.41
N LEU A 98 -9.74 9.61 -1.34
CA LEU A 98 -8.54 8.84 -1.66
C LEU A 98 -8.37 7.63 -0.74
N GLY A 99 -8.69 7.75 0.56
CA GLY A 99 -8.62 6.64 1.52
C GLY A 99 -9.50 5.46 1.11
N VAL A 100 -10.72 5.72 0.66
CA VAL A 100 -11.63 4.65 0.20
C VAL A 100 -11.29 4.19 -1.21
N ALA A 101 -11.24 5.12 -2.18
CA ALA A 101 -11.02 4.78 -3.58
C ALA A 101 -9.61 4.23 -3.82
N GLY A 102 -8.59 4.83 -3.20
CA GLY A 102 -7.21 4.40 -3.34
C GLY A 102 -6.98 3.00 -2.75
N ALA A 103 -7.49 2.75 -1.54
CA ALA A 103 -7.40 1.41 -0.94
C ALA A 103 -8.16 0.37 -1.77
N GLY A 104 -9.39 0.69 -2.20
CA GLY A 104 -10.19 -0.20 -3.06
C GLY A 104 -9.52 -0.50 -4.40
N LEU A 105 -8.98 0.51 -5.09
CA LEU A 105 -8.26 0.32 -6.35
C LEU A 105 -6.97 -0.50 -6.14
N THR A 106 -6.26 -0.29 -5.02
CA THR A 106 -5.05 -1.05 -4.71
C THR A 106 -5.37 -2.53 -4.48
N VAL A 107 -6.41 -2.83 -3.68
CA VAL A 107 -6.87 -4.21 -3.46
C VAL A 107 -7.39 -4.83 -4.76
N GLY A 108 -8.18 -4.09 -5.54
CA GLY A 108 -8.64 -4.55 -6.85
C GLY A 108 -7.49 -4.86 -7.82
N ALA A 109 -6.46 -4.00 -7.83
CA ALA A 109 -5.26 -4.23 -8.65
C ALA A 109 -4.51 -5.50 -8.21
N THR A 110 -4.30 -5.71 -6.90
CA THR A 110 -3.65 -6.95 -6.41
C THR A 110 -4.48 -8.19 -6.73
N THR A 111 -5.80 -8.11 -6.62
CA THR A 111 -6.69 -9.24 -6.98
C THR A 111 -6.57 -9.57 -8.46
N LEU A 112 -6.60 -8.58 -9.34
CA LEU A 112 -6.41 -8.79 -10.77
C LEU A 112 -5.02 -9.38 -11.08
N LEU A 113 -3.98 -8.82 -10.48
CA LEU A 113 -2.60 -9.27 -10.68
C LEU A 113 -2.37 -10.69 -10.18
N LYS A 114 -3.06 -11.13 -9.12
CA LYS A 114 -3.02 -12.52 -8.65
C LYS A 114 -3.45 -13.50 -9.75
N HIS A 115 -4.53 -13.18 -10.43
CA HIS A 115 -5.02 -14.03 -11.54
C HIS A 115 -4.13 -13.94 -12.78
N LEU A 116 -3.53 -12.79 -13.06
CA LEU A 116 -2.65 -12.61 -14.22
C LEU A 116 -1.27 -13.28 -14.01
N ALA A 117 -0.73 -13.21 -12.81
CA ALA A 117 0.57 -13.81 -12.50
C ALA A 117 0.48 -15.32 -12.23
N GLY A 118 -0.66 -15.82 -11.72
CA GLY A 118 -0.85 -17.24 -11.45
C GLY A 118 0.10 -17.83 -10.39
N ARG A 119 0.92 -16.99 -9.71
CA ARG A 119 1.86 -17.48 -8.70
C ARG A 119 1.12 -18.04 -7.50
N THR A 120 1.56 -19.22 -7.02
CA THR A 120 0.88 -19.93 -5.93
C THR A 120 1.79 -20.18 -4.73
N ILE A 121 1.16 -20.38 -3.57
CA ILE A 121 1.79 -20.84 -2.32
C ILE A 121 0.92 -21.96 -1.71
N HIS A 122 1.50 -22.85 -0.91
CA HIS A 122 0.79 -23.94 -0.22
C HIS A 122 -0.11 -24.81 -1.13
N GLY A 123 0.37 -25.11 -2.33
CA GLY A 123 -0.30 -26.07 -3.21
C GLY A 123 -1.51 -25.53 -3.97
N GLY A 124 -1.68 -24.19 -4.07
CA GLY A 124 -2.70 -23.67 -4.98
C GLY A 124 -3.30 -22.30 -4.64
N TYR A 125 -2.95 -21.70 -3.51
CA TYR A 125 -3.43 -20.35 -3.18
C TYR A 125 -2.65 -19.30 -3.95
N LEU A 126 -3.34 -18.41 -4.68
CA LEU A 126 -2.72 -17.31 -5.42
C LEU A 126 -2.04 -16.34 -4.47
N SER A 127 -0.74 -16.14 -4.63
CA SER A 127 0.08 -15.39 -3.66
C SER A 127 0.52 -14.01 -4.15
N TYR A 128 0.92 -13.86 -5.42
CA TYR A 128 1.49 -12.61 -5.92
C TYR A 128 0.46 -11.67 -6.55
N PRO A 129 0.49 -10.39 -6.21
CA PRO A 129 1.20 -9.74 -5.09
C PRO A 129 0.39 -9.80 -3.79
N SER A 130 1.04 -9.53 -2.63
CA SER A 130 0.37 -9.50 -1.32
C SER A 130 -0.66 -8.37 -1.23
N GLY A 131 -1.93 -8.74 -1.03
CA GLY A 131 -3.04 -7.81 -0.86
C GLY A 131 -2.98 -7.04 0.47
N HIS A 132 -2.65 -7.73 1.57
CA HIS A 132 -2.51 -7.15 2.90
C HIS A 132 -1.42 -6.08 2.95
N THR A 133 -0.24 -6.38 2.40
CA THR A 133 0.85 -5.41 2.32
C THR A 133 0.48 -4.20 1.46
N ALA A 134 -0.16 -4.43 0.32
CA ALA A 134 -0.62 -3.35 -0.54
C ALA A 134 -1.65 -2.46 0.15
N PHE A 135 -2.63 -3.04 0.83
CA PHE A 135 -3.66 -2.33 1.58
C PHE A 135 -3.07 -1.46 2.71
N ALA A 136 -2.24 -2.06 3.57
CA ALA A 136 -1.61 -1.33 4.68
C ALA A 136 -0.75 -0.17 4.18
N THR A 137 0.03 -0.40 3.12
CA THR A 137 0.85 0.63 2.48
C THR A 137 -0.01 1.74 1.87
N ALA A 138 -1.11 1.41 1.21
CA ALA A 138 -2.02 2.39 0.63
C ALA A 138 -2.59 3.34 1.69
N LEU A 139 -3.07 2.82 2.83
CA LEU A 139 -3.58 3.64 3.92
C LEU A 139 -2.48 4.50 4.55
N ALA A 140 -1.27 3.95 4.74
CA ALA A 140 -0.14 4.70 5.25
C ALA A 140 0.25 5.88 4.33
N LEU A 141 0.20 5.69 3.02
CA LEU A 141 0.41 6.76 2.03
C LEU A 141 -0.64 7.87 2.17
N VAL A 142 -1.92 7.52 2.35
CA VAL A 142 -3.00 8.51 2.57
C VAL A 142 -2.76 9.30 3.85
N VAL A 143 -2.44 8.62 4.96
CA VAL A 143 -2.13 9.28 6.25
C VAL A 143 -0.90 10.17 6.12
N ALA A 144 0.15 9.72 5.46
CA ALA A 144 1.35 10.51 5.26
C ALA A 144 1.11 11.76 4.38
N LEU A 145 0.26 11.67 3.36
CA LEU A 145 -0.17 12.82 2.56
C LEU A 145 -0.99 13.80 3.42
N LEU A 146 -1.85 13.30 4.31
CA LEU A 146 -2.59 14.12 5.27
C LEU A 146 -1.64 14.90 6.18
N VAL A 147 -0.66 14.21 6.79
CA VAL A 147 0.34 14.81 7.68
C VAL A 147 1.21 15.81 6.93
N SER A 148 1.73 15.44 5.76
CA SER A 148 2.53 16.33 4.92
C SER A 148 1.79 17.62 4.57
N GLY A 149 0.52 17.50 4.17
CA GLY A 149 -0.31 18.67 3.85
C GLY A 149 -0.70 19.50 5.08
N ARG A 150 -0.79 18.92 6.27
CA ARG A 150 -1.07 19.64 7.54
C ARG A 150 0.14 20.40 8.06
N LEU A 151 1.31 19.81 7.92
CA LEU A 151 2.58 20.41 8.33
C LEU A 151 3.17 21.35 7.27
N GLY A 152 2.53 21.49 6.11
CA GLY A 152 3.03 22.29 5.01
C GLY A 152 4.33 21.76 4.42
N LEU A 153 4.62 20.46 4.59
CA LEU A 153 5.82 19.85 4.04
C LEU A 153 5.70 19.75 2.51
N GLY A 154 6.73 20.19 1.83
CA GLY A 154 6.84 20.08 0.38
C GLY A 154 8.20 19.54 -0.03
N GLY A 155 8.36 19.28 -1.31
CA GLY A 155 9.63 18.84 -1.88
C GLY A 155 10.21 17.60 -1.17
N THR A 156 11.45 17.68 -0.74
CA THR A 156 12.21 16.54 -0.18
C THR A 156 11.60 16.02 1.12
N ALA A 157 11.26 16.92 2.07
CA ALA A 157 10.75 16.50 3.39
C ALA A 157 9.42 15.76 3.29
N GLY A 158 8.48 16.27 2.47
CA GLY A 158 7.19 15.61 2.24
C GLY A 158 7.35 14.26 1.52
N THR A 159 8.23 14.18 0.52
CA THR A 159 8.51 12.91 -0.18
C THR A 159 9.12 11.89 0.78
N LEU A 160 10.10 12.27 1.58
CA LEU A 160 10.73 11.37 2.55
C LEU A 160 9.71 10.86 3.59
N LEU A 161 8.84 11.73 4.12
CA LEU A 161 7.78 11.32 5.04
C LEU A 161 6.85 10.28 4.40
N VAL A 162 6.41 10.53 3.17
CA VAL A 162 5.50 9.63 2.45
C VAL A 162 6.15 8.27 2.20
N LEU A 163 7.41 8.26 1.74
CA LEU A 163 8.16 7.03 1.49
C LEU A 163 8.50 6.28 2.78
N ALA A 164 8.86 6.99 3.85
CA ALA A 164 9.12 6.38 5.16
C ALA A 164 7.86 5.71 5.73
N ALA A 165 6.70 6.37 5.66
CA ALA A 165 5.44 5.77 6.10
C ALA A 165 5.07 4.53 5.29
N ALA A 166 5.24 4.57 3.96
CA ALA A 166 5.03 3.42 3.09
C ALA A 166 5.99 2.26 3.44
N LEU A 167 7.26 2.57 3.70
CA LEU A 167 8.27 1.57 4.07
C LEU A 167 7.91 0.91 5.40
N VAL A 168 7.59 1.71 6.42
CA VAL A 168 7.27 1.19 7.76
C VAL A 168 6.02 0.32 7.72
N ALA A 169 4.94 0.78 7.11
CA ALA A 169 3.70 0.02 7.03
C ALA A 169 3.86 -1.25 6.17
N GLY A 170 4.52 -1.12 5.02
CA GLY A 170 4.80 -2.26 4.14
C GLY A 170 5.72 -3.29 4.77
N ALA A 171 6.76 -2.85 5.50
CA ALA A 171 7.66 -3.75 6.21
C ALA A 171 6.96 -4.45 7.39
N ALA A 172 6.14 -3.74 8.18
CA ALA A 172 5.42 -4.31 9.31
C ALA A 172 4.39 -5.36 8.85
N MET A 173 3.54 -5.01 7.89
CA MET A 173 2.55 -5.95 7.35
C MET A 173 3.24 -7.09 6.59
N GLY A 174 4.22 -6.77 5.75
CA GLY A 174 4.95 -7.78 4.98
C GLY A 174 5.71 -8.76 5.87
N TRP A 175 6.29 -8.30 6.98
CA TRP A 175 6.87 -9.17 7.98
C TRP A 175 5.81 -10.14 8.56
N ALA A 176 4.63 -9.64 8.90
CA ALA A 176 3.56 -10.47 9.44
C ALA A 176 3.14 -11.56 8.43
N GLU A 177 2.96 -11.21 7.17
CA GLU A 177 2.58 -12.14 6.11
C GLU A 177 3.61 -13.24 5.87
N VAL A 178 4.91 -12.88 5.86
CA VAL A 178 5.99 -13.85 5.71
C VAL A 178 6.13 -14.71 6.98
N ALA A 179 6.06 -14.10 8.16
CA ALA A 179 6.18 -14.77 9.45
C ALA A 179 5.05 -15.78 9.72
N LEU A 180 3.87 -15.54 9.17
CA LEU A 180 2.73 -16.47 9.20
C LEU A 180 2.75 -17.48 8.05
N GLY A 181 3.70 -17.36 7.13
CA GLY A 181 3.81 -18.22 5.95
C GLY A 181 2.76 -17.93 4.87
N ALA A 182 2.00 -16.84 4.95
CA ALA A 182 0.94 -16.52 4.01
C ALA A 182 1.45 -16.06 2.63
N HIS A 183 2.64 -15.44 2.59
CA HIS A 183 3.24 -14.90 1.39
C HIS A 183 4.76 -15.10 1.32
N TYR A 184 5.30 -15.16 0.11
CA TYR A 184 6.73 -15.04 -0.10
C TYR A 184 7.20 -13.58 0.06
N PRO A 185 8.46 -13.32 0.47
CA PRO A 185 9.04 -11.97 0.53
C PRO A 185 8.89 -11.16 -0.75
N THR A 186 9.01 -11.79 -1.91
CA THR A 186 8.82 -11.12 -3.20
C THR A 186 7.36 -10.79 -3.51
N ASP A 187 6.38 -11.51 -2.95
CA ASP A 187 4.96 -11.15 -3.02
C ASP A 187 4.67 -9.89 -2.21
N VAL A 188 5.30 -9.79 -1.03
CA VAL A 188 5.25 -8.61 -0.16
C VAL A 188 5.81 -7.38 -0.88
N LEU A 189 7.00 -7.52 -1.51
CA LEU A 189 7.59 -6.45 -2.31
C LEU A 189 6.66 -6.03 -3.46
N GLY A 190 6.04 -6.99 -4.15
CA GLY A 190 5.04 -6.73 -5.18
C GLY A 190 3.82 -5.96 -4.65
N GLY A 191 3.31 -6.34 -3.48
CA GLY A 191 2.20 -5.64 -2.82
C GLY A 191 2.56 -4.21 -2.42
N TRP A 192 3.72 -4.00 -1.81
CA TRP A 192 4.25 -2.68 -1.46
C TRP A 192 4.37 -1.78 -2.69
N CYS A 193 4.98 -2.29 -3.76
CA CYS A 193 5.10 -1.58 -5.03
C CYS A 193 3.74 -1.32 -5.69
N THR A 194 2.75 -2.21 -5.56
CA THR A 194 1.40 -1.98 -6.10
C THR A 194 0.76 -0.75 -5.46
N ALA A 195 0.85 -0.57 -4.14
CA ALA A 195 0.34 0.62 -3.48
C ALA A 195 1.06 1.90 -3.94
N LEU A 196 2.39 1.86 -4.06
CA LEU A 196 3.18 2.98 -4.57
C LEU A 196 2.85 3.32 -6.04
N ALA A 197 2.48 2.33 -6.84
CA ALA A 197 2.08 2.54 -8.23
C ALA A 197 0.65 3.12 -8.36
N VAL A 198 -0.26 2.78 -7.44
CA VAL A 198 -1.69 3.13 -7.53
C VAL A 198 -2.01 4.45 -6.82
N ILE A 199 -1.50 4.68 -5.60
CA ILE A 199 -1.92 5.82 -4.78
C ILE A 199 -1.54 7.18 -5.36
N PRO A 200 -0.30 7.46 -5.83
CA PRO A 200 0.04 8.78 -6.36
C PRO A 200 -0.80 9.19 -7.58
N PRO A 201 -1.00 8.36 -8.61
CA PRO A 201 -1.85 8.74 -9.73
C PRO A 201 -3.33 8.87 -9.33
N THR A 202 -3.83 8.04 -8.39
CA THR A 202 -5.19 8.20 -7.87
C THR A 202 -5.36 9.52 -7.11
N ALA A 203 -4.38 9.93 -6.31
CA ALA A 203 -4.38 11.22 -5.62
C ALA A 203 -4.42 12.40 -6.62
N TRP A 204 -3.62 12.33 -7.67
CA TRP A 204 -3.66 13.32 -8.75
C TRP A 204 -5.02 13.36 -9.45
N LEU A 205 -5.62 12.20 -9.72
CA LEU A 205 -6.94 12.11 -10.36
C LEU A 205 -8.04 12.71 -9.47
N VAL A 206 -8.02 12.43 -8.16
CA VAL A 206 -8.96 13.02 -7.19
C VAL A 206 -8.88 14.55 -7.21
N ASP A 207 -7.67 15.12 -7.28
CA ASP A 207 -7.51 16.57 -7.38
C ASP A 207 -8.07 17.11 -8.69
N ARG A 208 -7.77 16.48 -9.83
CA ARG A 208 -8.27 16.89 -11.15
C ARG A 208 -9.79 16.88 -11.24
N LEU A 209 -10.42 15.81 -10.77
CA LEU A 209 -11.89 15.70 -10.78
C LEU A 209 -12.56 16.74 -9.86
N ALA A 210 -11.89 17.17 -8.81
CA ALA A 210 -12.41 18.19 -7.91
C ALA A 210 -12.18 19.64 -8.42
N GLU A 211 -11.24 19.86 -9.33
CA GLU A 211 -10.99 21.17 -9.99
C GLU A 211 -12.03 21.47 -11.07
N HIS A 212 -12.66 20.45 -11.65
CA HIS A 212 -13.66 20.56 -12.71
C HIS A 212 -15.11 20.71 -12.22
N ARG A 213 -15.31 20.75 -10.89
CA ARG A 213 -16.62 20.97 -10.25
C ARG A 213 -16.72 22.36 -9.63
#